data_ec280e24849522a7c5a6d70d19e866dd
#
_entry.id   ec280e24849522a7c5a6d70d19e866dd
#
_cell.length_a   1.000
_cell.length_b   1.000
_cell.length_c   1.000
_cell.angle_alpha   90.00
_cell.angle_beta   90.00
_cell.angle_gamma   90.00
#
_symmetry.space_group_name_H-M   'P 1'
#
loop_
_entity.id
_entity.type
_entity.pdbx_description
1 polymer ?
#
loop_
_entity_poly.entity_id
_entity_poly.type
_entity_poly.pdbx_seq_one_letter_code
_entity_poly.pdbx_strand_id
1 'polypeptide(L)'
;MINIANISKASPYIRFVELYDDALQANQKIIEAISISSYDINNNEVESRFVNLKYITNESWTFFTNYDSPKSNQLKLHNQITALFFWNSTNVQIRIKALIEKTNNAFSDNHYLSRTNEKNALAHSSAQSSPSDSYDNVLKNYEKALEDKKLLTSRPHYWGGFDFQPYYFEFWEGNKHRLNKREIHKKDKNNWKKSFLQP
;
A
#
# COMPACT_ATOMS: atom_id res chain seq x y z
N MET A 1 4.13 -2.08 11.28
CA MET A 1 5.35 -1.43 10.76
C MET A 1 5.68 -1.97 9.37
N ILE A 2 6.32 -1.14 8.54
CA ILE A 2 6.81 -1.53 7.21
C ILE A 2 8.13 -2.26 7.37
N ASN A 3 8.31 -3.39 6.66
CA ASN A 3 9.60 -4.07 6.57
C ASN A 3 10.42 -3.41 5.45
N ILE A 4 11.45 -2.67 5.83
CA ILE A 4 12.33 -1.95 4.90
C ILE A 4 13.64 -2.72 4.82
N ALA A 5 13.96 -3.26 3.64
CA ALA A 5 15.17 -4.04 3.40
C ALA A 5 15.87 -3.60 2.10
N ASN A 6 17.18 -3.40 2.16
CA ASN A 6 18.00 -3.05 0.99
C ASN A 6 17.42 -1.89 0.15
N ILE A 7 16.84 -0.88 0.81
CA ILE A 7 16.19 0.25 0.13
C ILE A 7 17.19 0.98 -0.78
N SER A 8 16.71 1.46 -1.91
CA SER A 8 17.49 2.24 -2.87
C SER A 8 18.17 3.45 -2.22
N LYS A 9 19.43 3.70 -2.58
CA LYS A 9 20.20 4.88 -2.13
C LYS A 9 19.87 6.15 -2.92
N ALA A 10 18.91 6.10 -3.83
CA ALA A 10 18.47 7.29 -4.55
C ALA A 10 17.78 8.28 -3.60
N SER A 11 17.94 9.56 -3.90
CA SER A 11 17.56 10.67 -3.00
C SER A 11 16.11 10.61 -2.45
N PRO A 12 15.06 10.23 -3.22
CA PRO A 12 13.71 10.18 -2.65
C PRO A 12 13.54 9.04 -1.64
N TYR A 13 14.25 7.93 -1.78
CA TYR A 13 14.16 6.81 -0.83
C TYR A 13 14.89 7.13 0.47
N ILE A 14 16.05 7.81 0.40
CA ILE A 14 16.73 8.33 1.59
C ILE A 14 15.79 9.29 2.33
N ARG A 15 15.19 10.25 1.61
CA ARG A 15 14.27 11.21 2.21
C ARG A 15 13.04 10.54 2.85
N PHE A 16 12.51 9.50 2.21
CA PHE A 16 11.41 8.72 2.79
C PHE A 16 11.81 8.08 4.13
N VAL A 17 12.99 7.46 4.20
CA VAL A 17 13.47 6.81 5.44
C VAL A 17 13.63 7.84 6.57
N GLU A 18 14.24 9.00 6.30
CA GLU A 18 14.37 10.08 7.27
C GLU A 18 13.01 10.47 7.88
N LEU A 19 12.02 10.75 7.03
CA LEU A 19 10.67 11.13 7.47
C LEU A 19 9.92 9.99 8.16
N TYR A 20 10.16 8.73 7.75
CA TYR A 20 9.60 7.54 8.39
C TYR A 20 10.15 7.36 9.80
N ASP A 21 11.47 7.54 9.99
CA ASP A 21 12.12 7.45 11.29
C ASP A 21 11.66 8.59 12.22
N ASP A 22 11.52 9.81 11.71
CA ASP A 22 10.95 10.94 12.46
C ASP A 22 9.51 10.62 12.92
N ALA A 23 8.69 10.05 12.04
CA ALA A 23 7.32 9.68 12.37
C ALA A 23 7.27 8.53 13.41
N LEU A 24 8.19 7.56 13.34
CA LEU A 24 8.33 6.50 14.34
C LEU A 24 8.69 7.09 15.72
N GLN A 25 9.69 7.99 15.77
CA GLN A 25 10.10 8.67 17.00
C GLN A 25 8.96 9.52 17.59
N ALA A 26 8.14 10.11 16.73
CA ALA A 26 6.94 10.86 17.12
C ALA A 26 5.73 9.96 17.46
N ASN A 27 5.91 8.65 17.59
CA ASN A 27 4.87 7.67 17.90
C ASN A 27 3.67 7.69 16.94
N GLN A 28 3.90 7.88 15.63
CA GLN A 28 2.86 7.82 14.61
C GLN A 28 2.12 6.49 14.66
N LYS A 29 0.80 6.54 14.83
CA LYS A 29 -0.06 5.35 14.81
C LYS A 29 -0.33 4.92 13.39
N ILE A 30 -0.43 3.59 13.19
CA ILE A 30 -0.76 2.98 11.89
C ILE A 30 0.12 3.55 10.75
N ILE A 31 1.43 3.66 11.02
CA ILE A 31 2.43 4.30 10.14
C ILE A 31 2.50 3.66 8.74
N GLU A 32 2.11 2.38 8.63
CA GLU A 32 2.06 1.63 7.38
C GLU A 32 0.80 1.86 6.54
N ALA A 33 -0.21 2.57 7.05
CA ALA A 33 -1.41 2.84 6.29
C ALA A 33 -1.12 3.84 5.16
N ILE A 34 -1.41 3.42 3.93
CA ILE A 34 -1.22 4.22 2.73
C ILE A 34 -2.52 4.23 1.92
N SER A 35 -2.98 5.39 1.53
CA SER A 35 -4.11 5.53 0.62
C SER A 35 -3.66 5.26 -0.81
N ILE A 36 -4.30 4.31 -1.49
CA ILE A 36 -4.06 4.01 -2.91
C ILE A 36 -5.26 4.51 -3.71
N SER A 37 -5.01 5.37 -4.67
CA SER A 37 -6.00 5.81 -5.66
C SER A 37 -5.77 5.05 -6.96
N SER A 38 -6.84 4.47 -7.49
CA SER A 38 -6.88 3.75 -8.77
C SER A 38 -7.98 4.34 -9.66
N TYR A 39 -7.82 4.21 -10.96
CA TYR A 39 -8.78 4.67 -11.94
C TYR A 39 -9.59 3.50 -12.49
N ASP A 40 -10.89 3.60 -12.39
CA ASP A 40 -11.84 2.68 -13.04
C ASP A 40 -12.14 3.20 -14.46
N ILE A 41 -11.50 2.57 -15.43
CA ILE A 41 -11.67 2.95 -16.84
C ILE A 41 -13.07 2.66 -17.38
N ASN A 42 -13.80 1.68 -16.79
CA ASN A 42 -15.12 1.29 -17.23
C ASN A 42 -16.19 2.31 -16.80
N ASN A 43 -16.04 2.83 -15.57
CA ASN A 43 -16.98 3.78 -14.98
C ASN A 43 -16.50 5.24 -15.09
N ASN A 44 -15.26 5.45 -15.57
CA ASN A 44 -14.62 6.78 -15.63
C ASN A 44 -14.53 7.45 -14.23
N GLU A 45 -14.17 6.68 -13.21
CA GLU A 45 -14.15 7.12 -11.82
C GLU A 45 -12.79 6.89 -11.18
N VAL A 46 -12.45 7.73 -10.19
CA VAL A 46 -11.27 7.53 -9.33
C VAL A 46 -11.74 7.07 -7.97
N GLU A 47 -11.23 5.94 -7.52
CA GLU A 47 -11.49 5.42 -6.19
C GLU A 47 -10.22 5.43 -5.33
N SER A 48 -10.41 5.70 -4.03
CA SER A 48 -9.33 5.69 -3.04
C SER A 48 -9.70 4.83 -1.83
N ARG A 49 -8.71 4.11 -1.29
CA ARG A 49 -8.86 3.31 -0.05
C ARG A 49 -7.51 3.16 0.64
N PHE A 50 -7.55 2.94 1.94
CA PHE A 50 -6.34 2.58 2.67
C PHE A 50 -5.97 1.11 2.48
N VAL A 51 -4.68 0.85 2.31
CA VAL A 51 -4.07 -0.47 2.43
C VAL A 51 -2.88 -0.39 3.39
N ASN A 52 -2.44 -1.54 3.91
CA ASN A 52 -1.23 -1.59 4.73
C ASN A 52 -0.03 -1.93 3.87
N LEU A 53 0.89 -1.00 3.69
CA LEU A 53 2.17 -1.26 3.06
C LEU A 53 2.97 -2.23 3.94
N LYS A 54 3.48 -3.33 3.37
CA LYS A 54 4.17 -4.37 4.13
C LYS A 54 5.67 -4.39 3.93
N TYR A 55 6.11 -4.18 2.70
CA TYR A 55 7.53 -4.26 2.34
C TYR A 55 7.94 -3.09 1.46
N ILE A 56 9.17 -2.65 1.69
CA ILE A 56 9.94 -1.82 0.73
C ILE A 56 11.27 -2.54 0.52
N THR A 57 11.51 -3.00 -0.70
CA THR A 57 12.76 -3.67 -1.08
C THR A 57 13.32 -3.02 -2.33
N ASN A 58 14.52 -2.48 -2.25
CA ASN A 58 15.12 -1.63 -3.28
C ASN A 58 14.15 -0.47 -3.66
N GLU A 59 13.60 -0.47 -4.85
CA GLU A 59 12.61 0.51 -5.33
C GLU A 59 11.18 -0.03 -5.35
N SER A 60 10.95 -1.28 -4.94
CA SER A 60 9.65 -1.96 -4.97
C SER A 60 8.93 -1.87 -3.63
N TRP A 61 7.67 -1.51 -3.67
CA TRP A 61 6.80 -1.28 -2.52
C TRP A 61 5.60 -2.22 -2.57
N THR A 62 5.43 -3.09 -1.55
CA THR A 62 4.46 -4.18 -1.61
C THR A 62 3.34 -4.05 -0.59
N PHE A 63 2.10 -4.23 -1.04
CA PHE A 63 0.94 -4.51 -0.19
C PHE A 63 0.19 -5.75 -0.68
N PHE A 64 -0.68 -6.34 0.17
CA PHE A 64 -1.41 -7.56 -0.15
C PHE A 64 -2.91 -7.33 -0.10
N THR A 65 -3.65 -7.99 -1.01
CA THR A 65 -5.09 -7.83 -1.15
C THR A 65 -5.73 -9.01 -1.88
N ASN A 66 -7.06 -9.03 -1.96
CA ASN A 66 -7.79 -9.95 -2.82
C ASN A 66 -7.72 -9.46 -4.28
N TYR A 67 -7.31 -10.35 -5.20
CA TYR A 67 -7.15 -10.09 -6.63
C TYR A 67 -8.48 -9.95 -7.40
N ASP A 68 -9.60 -10.41 -6.81
CA ASP A 68 -10.93 -10.29 -7.39
C ASP A 68 -11.70 -9.06 -6.88
N SER A 69 -11.07 -8.27 -6.00
CA SER A 69 -11.66 -7.02 -5.53
C SER A 69 -11.75 -5.95 -6.62
N PRO A 70 -12.68 -4.99 -6.53
CA PRO A 70 -12.82 -3.90 -7.52
C PRO A 70 -11.51 -3.18 -7.81
N LYS A 71 -10.73 -2.81 -6.75
CA LYS A 71 -9.43 -2.17 -6.94
C LYS A 71 -8.46 -3.00 -7.77
N SER A 72 -8.44 -4.32 -7.56
CA SER A 72 -7.52 -5.21 -8.29
C SER A 72 -7.89 -5.32 -9.77
N ASN A 73 -9.18 -5.25 -10.09
CA ASN A 73 -9.65 -5.21 -11.47
C ASN A 73 -9.29 -3.87 -12.14
N GLN A 74 -9.45 -2.75 -11.43
CA GLN A 74 -8.98 -1.44 -11.89
C GLN A 74 -7.47 -1.44 -12.19
N LEU A 75 -6.66 -1.98 -11.28
CA LEU A 75 -5.21 -2.06 -11.42
C LEU A 75 -4.74 -2.96 -12.59
N LYS A 76 -5.53 -3.97 -12.96
CA LYS A 76 -5.26 -4.80 -14.16
C LYS A 76 -5.47 -4.02 -15.45
N LEU A 77 -6.49 -3.13 -15.48
CA LEU A 77 -6.86 -2.36 -16.67
C LEU A 77 -6.03 -1.08 -16.80
N HIS A 78 -5.64 -0.48 -15.67
CA HIS A 78 -4.86 0.75 -15.62
C HIS A 78 -3.84 0.66 -14.48
N ASN A 79 -2.60 0.44 -14.82
CA ASN A 79 -1.53 0.12 -13.87
C ASN A 79 -0.82 1.34 -13.25
N GLN A 80 -1.33 2.55 -13.44
CA GLN A 80 -0.80 3.75 -12.79
C GLN A 80 -1.61 4.06 -11.54
N ILE A 81 -0.93 4.34 -10.43
CA ILE A 81 -1.55 4.71 -9.15
C ILE A 81 -0.99 6.02 -8.62
N THR A 82 -1.78 6.62 -7.72
CA THR A 82 -1.27 7.57 -6.73
C THR A 82 -1.39 6.96 -5.34
N ALA A 83 -0.28 6.99 -4.60
CA ALA A 83 -0.24 6.54 -3.21
C ALA A 83 0.05 7.74 -2.29
N LEU A 84 -0.59 7.77 -1.10
CA LEU A 84 -0.53 8.91 -0.20
C LEU A 84 -0.40 8.47 1.25
N PHE A 85 0.67 8.90 1.93
CA PHE A 85 0.76 8.90 3.38
C PHE A 85 0.39 10.27 3.95
N PHE A 86 -0.20 10.25 5.14
CA PHE A 86 -0.27 11.43 6.00
C PHE A 86 0.08 11.03 7.43
N TRP A 87 1.21 11.51 7.89
CA TRP A 87 1.71 11.30 9.26
C TRP A 87 1.45 12.56 10.08
N ASN A 88 0.33 12.54 10.81
CA ASN A 88 -0.13 13.68 11.58
C ASN A 88 0.79 14.03 12.75
N SER A 89 1.52 13.05 13.29
CA SER A 89 2.47 13.27 14.40
C SER A 89 3.62 14.21 14.02
N THR A 90 4.00 14.23 12.74
CA THR A 90 5.07 15.08 12.20
C THR A 90 4.55 16.13 11.21
N ASN A 91 3.22 16.15 10.96
CA ASN A 91 2.57 17.01 9.97
C ASN A 91 3.19 16.89 8.56
N VAL A 92 3.44 15.66 8.15
CA VAL A 92 4.07 15.32 6.86
C VAL A 92 3.09 14.55 5.97
N GLN A 93 3.01 14.95 4.69
CA GLN A 93 2.33 14.20 3.65
C GLN A 93 3.35 13.74 2.61
N ILE A 94 3.24 12.48 2.17
CA ILE A 94 4.09 11.93 1.10
C ILE A 94 3.19 11.42 -0.01
N ARG A 95 3.25 12.07 -1.17
CA ARG A 95 2.51 11.67 -2.37
C ARG A 95 3.45 10.99 -3.35
N ILE A 96 3.06 9.82 -3.80
CA ILE A 96 3.84 8.96 -4.70
C ILE A 96 3.01 8.69 -5.95
N LYS A 97 3.60 8.83 -7.15
CA LYS A 97 3.03 8.24 -8.37
C LYS A 97 3.87 7.05 -8.77
N ALA A 98 3.21 5.95 -9.12
CA ALA A 98 3.89 4.68 -9.37
C ALA A 98 3.19 3.87 -10.45
N LEU A 99 3.93 2.95 -11.05
CA LEU A 99 3.39 1.84 -11.81
C LEU A 99 3.29 0.63 -10.90
N ILE A 100 2.22 -0.15 -11.06
CA ILE A 100 1.88 -1.27 -10.18
C ILE A 100 1.66 -2.54 -10.99
N GLU A 101 2.11 -3.67 -10.44
CA GLU A 101 1.91 -4.99 -10.99
C GLU A 101 1.74 -6.04 -9.88
N LYS A 102 1.28 -7.24 -10.23
CA LYS A 102 1.24 -8.32 -9.25
C LYS A 102 2.65 -8.78 -8.90
N THR A 103 2.91 -8.97 -7.59
CA THR A 103 4.15 -9.61 -7.16
C THR A 103 4.18 -11.10 -7.53
N ASN A 104 5.37 -11.74 -7.50
CA ASN A 104 5.48 -13.15 -7.81
C ASN A 104 4.77 -14.03 -6.76
N ASN A 105 4.35 -15.23 -7.19
CA ASN A 105 3.58 -16.15 -6.36
C ASN A 105 4.38 -16.64 -5.15
N ALA A 106 5.66 -16.98 -5.31
CA ALA A 106 6.48 -17.48 -4.21
C ALA A 106 6.63 -16.46 -3.08
N PHE A 107 6.76 -15.17 -3.40
CA PHE A 107 6.78 -14.11 -2.40
C PHE A 107 5.43 -13.97 -1.68
N SER A 108 4.33 -14.05 -2.43
CA SER A 108 2.98 -14.04 -1.86
C SER A 108 2.72 -15.25 -0.96
N ASP A 109 3.18 -16.44 -1.35
CA ASP A 109 3.07 -17.68 -0.56
C ASP A 109 3.85 -17.56 0.75
N ASN A 110 5.09 -17.11 0.69
CA ASN A 110 5.93 -16.90 1.87
C ASN A 110 5.34 -15.86 2.84
N HIS A 111 4.83 -14.75 2.31
CA HIS A 111 4.14 -13.76 3.14
C HIS A 111 2.87 -14.35 3.77
N TYR A 112 2.07 -15.10 3.01
CA TYR A 112 0.86 -15.74 3.51
C TYR A 112 1.16 -16.67 4.69
N LEU A 113 2.18 -17.51 4.59
CA LEU A 113 2.61 -18.44 5.64
C LEU A 113 3.14 -17.73 6.91
N SER A 114 3.63 -16.51 6.78
CA SER A 114 4.09 -15.70 7.93
C SER A 114 2.97 -14.98 8.69
N ARG A 115 1.73 -15.03 8.18
CA ARG A 115 0.56 -14.37 8.78
C ARG A 115 -0.08 -15.24 9.87
N THR A 116 -0.85 -14.61 10.75
CA THR A 116 -1.65 -15.31 11.75
C THR A 116 -2.85 -16.02 11.11
N ASN A 117 -3.36 -17.04 11.79
CA ASN A 117 -4.54 -17.79 11.33
C ASN A 117 -5.76 -16.89 11.13
N GLU A 118 -5.98 -15.91 11.99
CA GLU A 118 -7.08 -14.95 11.90
C GLU A 118 -7.02 -14.13 10.59
N LYS A 119 -5.83 -13.70 10.21
CA LYS A 119 -5.62 -12.97 8.94
C LYS A 119 -5.79 -13.89 7.73
N ASN A 120 -5.42 -15.17 7.87
CA ASN A 120 -5.59 -16.17 6.82
C ASN A 120 -7.06 -16.57 6.67
N ALA A 121 -7.78 -16.75 7.78
CA ALA A 121 -9.23 -16.99 7.76
C ALA A 121 -9.97 -15.85 7.02
N LEU A 122 -9.63 -14.59 7.30
CA LEU A 122 -10.20 -13.44 6.58
C LEU A 122 -9.92 -13.49 5.07
N ALA A 123 -8.75 -13.95 4.66
CA ALA A 123 -8.43 -14.08 3.24
C ALA A 123 -9.28 -15.14 2.52
N HIS A 124 -9.68 -16.21 3.22
CA HIS A 124 -10.55 -17.26 2.68
C HIS A 124 -12.04 -16.94 2.75
N SER A 125 -12.49 -16.30 3.82
CA SER A 125 -13.90 -16.07 4.09
C SER A 125 -14.49 -14.85 3.39
N SER A 126 -13.63 -13.94 2.87
CA SER A 126 -14.07 -12.66 2.34
C SER A 126 -13.96 -12.55 0.83
N ALA A 127 -15.10 -12.45 0.14
CA ALA A 127 -15.18 -11.90 -1.21
C ALA A 127 -15.05 -10.36 -1.11
N GLN A 128 -13.82 -9.87 -0.99
CA GLN A 128 -13.52 -8.48 -0.63
C GLN A 128 -14.28 -7.45 -1.47
N SER A 129 -15.05 -6.58 -0.78
CA SER A 129 -15.88 -5.51 -1.36
C SER A 129 -17.09 -5.99 -2.17
N SER A 130 -17.44 -7.28 -2.13
CA SER A 130 -18.71 -7.76 -2.65
C SER A 130 -19.83 -7.48 -1.65
N PRO A 131 -21.08 -7.25 -2.12
CA PRO A 131 -22.25 -7.14 -1.24
C PRO A 131 -22.42 -8.39 -0.37
N SER A 132 -22.95 -8.21 0.84
CA SER A 132 -23.37 -9.28 1.74
C SER A 132 -24.75 -8.96 2.27
N ASP A 133 -25.58 -9.98 2.49
CA ASP A 133 -26.94 -9.81 3.02
C ASP A 133 -26.95 -9.26 4.44
N SER A 134 -25.92 -9.57 5.24
CA SER A 134 -25.76 -9.06 6.60
C SER A 134 -24.31 -9.13 7.08
N TYR A 135 -23.97 -8.32 8.08
CA TYR A 135 -22.69 -8.41 8.77
C TYR A 135 -22.55 -9.73 9.55
N ASP A 136 -23.64 -10.28 10.08
CA ASP A 136 -23.65 -11.58 10.76
C ASP A 136 -23.23 -12.72 9.83
N ASN A 137 -23.60 -12.68 8.56
CA ASN A 137 -23.13 -13.64 7.58
C ASN A 137 -21.63 -13.52 7.35
N VAL A 138 -21.07 -12.30 7.35
CA VAL A 138 -19.63 -12.08 7.26
C VAL A 138 -18.90 -12.70 8.45
N LEU A 139 -19.44 -12.51 9.68
CA LEU A 139 -18.86 -13.09 10.90
C LEU A 139 -18.91 -14.63 10.86
N LYS A 140 -20.05 -15.22 10.53
CA LYS A 140 -20.21 -16.68 10.45
C LYS A 140 -19.25 -17.30 9.44
N ASN A 141 -19.07 -16.68 8.26
CA ASN A 141 -18.14 -17.15 7.25
C ASN A 141 -16.68 -17.09 7.74
N TYR A 142 -16.34 -16.03 8.49
CA TYR A 142 -15.03 -15.89 9.10
C TYR A 142 -14.77 -16.96 10.18
N GLU A 143 -15.71 -17.19 11.09
CA GLU A 143 -15.62 -18.20 12.16
C GLU A 143 -15.45 -19.60 11.54
N LYS A 144 -16.27 -19.94 10.56
CA LYS A 144 -16.15 -21.22 9.83
C LYS A 144 -14.79 -21.41 9.16
N ALA A 145 -14.26 -20.35 8.54
CA ALA A 145 -12.93 -20.42 7.92
C ALA A 145 -11.81 -20.55 8.97
N LEU A 146 -11.97 -19.94 10.15
CA LEU A 146 -11.00 -20.01 11.24
C LEU A 146 -10.91 -21.42 11.87
N GLU A 147 -12.01 -22.16 11.88
CA GLU A 147 -12.06 -23.54 12.37
C GLU A 147 -11.36 -24.53 11.43
N ASP A 148 -11.34 -24.27 10.14
CA ASP A 148 -10.70 -25.14 9.13
C ASP A 148 -9.18 -24.89 9.05
N LYS A 149 -8.45 -25.49 9.99
CA LYS A 149 -6.98 -25.35 10.08
C LYS A 149 -6.26 -25.79 8.80
N LYS A 150 -6.82 -26.74 8.04
CA LYS A 150 -6.24 -27.21 6.78
C LYS A 150 -6.33 -26.13 5.71
N LEU A 151 -7.46 -25.44 5.64
CA LEU A 151 -7.70 -24.34 4.72
C LEU A 151 -6.67 -23.22 4.94
N LEU A 152 -6.29 -22.94 6.19
CA LEU A 152 -5.41 -21.85 6.55
C LEU A 152 -3.93 -22.07 6.19
N THR A 153 -3.55 -23.30 5.79
CA THR A 153 -2.15 -23.64 5.45
C THR A 153 -1.76 -23.29 4.02
N SER A 154 -2.72 -22.94 3.17
CA SER A 154 -2.47 -22.62 1.77
C SER A 154 -3.09 -21.30 1.37
N ARG A 155 -2.33 -20.51 0.61
CA ARG A 155 -2.81 -19.22 0.11
C ARG A 155 -3.88 -19.43 -0.96
N PRO A 156 -5.06 -18.77 -0.86
CA PRO A 156 -6.02 -18.80 -1.95
C PRO A 156 -5.46 -18.09 -3.19
N HIS A 157 -5.72 -18.64 -4.38
CA HIS A 157 -5.19 -18.12 -5.65
C HIS A 157 -5.61 -16.68 -5.96
N TYR A 158 -6.75 -16.26 -5.42
CA TYR A 158 -7.30 -14.92 -5.54
C TYR A 158 -6.77 -13.91 -4.53
N TRP A 159 -5.79 -14.26 -3.70
CA TRP A 159 -5.15 -13.36 -2.73
C TRP A 159 -3.65 -13.31 -2.95
N GLY A 160 -3.04 -12.14 -2.87
CA GLY A 160 -1.59 -11.97 -2.99
C GLY A 160 -1.15 -10.53 -3.01
N GLY A 161 0.10 -10.31 -3.38
CA GLY A 161 0.74 -9.01 -3.36
C GLY A 161 0.60 -8.23 -4.66
N PHE A 162 0.65 -6.92 -4.51
CA PHE A 162 0.95 -5.97 -5.58
C PHE A 162 2.23 -5.22 -5.22
N ASP A 163 3.13 -5.12 -6.20
CA ASP A 163 4.33 -4.32 -6.14
C ASP A 163 4.15 -3.05 -6.96
N PHE A 164 4.48 -1.90 -6.39
CA PHE A 164 4.51 -0.67 -7.14
C PHE A 164 5.89 -0.03 -7.13
N GLN A 165 6.26 0.54 -8.27
CA GLN A 165 7.55 1.20 -8.48
C GLN A 165 7.34 2.70 -8.65
N PRO A 166 7.77 3.52 -7.68
CA PRO A 166 7.68 4.96 -7.75
C PRO A 166 8.47 5.55 -8.91
N TYR A 167 7.87 6.55 -9.58
CA TYR A 167 8.54 7.42 -10.54
C TYR A 167 8.40 8.91 -10.19
N TYR A 168 7.65 9.22 -9.11
CA TYR A 168 7.47 10.54 -8.57
C TYR A 168 7.24 10.49 -7.06
N PHE A 169 7.92 11.35 -6.32
CA PHE A 169 7.66 11.64 -4.92
C PHE A 169 7.41 13.13 -4.74
N GLU A 170 6.49 13.47 -3.85
CA GLU A 170 6.33 14.79 -3.27
C GLU A 170 6.30 14.64 -1.74
N PHE A 171 7.24 15.26 -1.09
CA PHE A 171 7.32 15.39 0.35
C PHE A 171 6.79 16.79 0.72
N TRP A 172 5.64 16.81 1.37
CA TRP A 172 5.01 18.03 1.86
C TRP A 172 5.16 18.07 3.39
N GLU A 173 5.77 19.13 3.89
CA GLU A 173 5.98 19.38 5.32
C GLU A 173 5.19 20.63 5.70
N GLY A 174 4.24 20.48 6.63
CA GLY A 174 3.40 21.57 7.08
C GLY A 174 4.20 22.59 7.90
N ASN A 175 4.01 23.88 7.62
CA ASN A 175 4.68 24.96 8.31
C ASN A 175 3.69 26.05 8.72
N LYS A 176 4.13 26.93 9.65
CA LYS A 176 3.36 28.11 10.07
C LYS A 176 3.04 28.99 8.86
N HIS A 177 1.88 29.67 8.93
CA HIS A 177 1.40 30.59 7.89
C HIS A 177 1.23 29.96 6.49
N ARG A 178 1.09 28.62 6.42
CA ARG A 178 0.94 27.85 5.18
C ARG A 178 2.13 27.96 4.21
N LEU A 179 3.29 28.41 4.67
CA LEU A 179 4.54 28.35 3.90
C LEU A 179 5.10 26.92 3.90
N ASN A 180 4.27 26.00 3.40
CA ASN A 180 4.56 24.58 3.44
C ASN A 180 5.73 24.26 2.50
N LYS A 181 6.69 23.48 2.98
CA LYS A 181 7.79 23.01 2.15
C LYS A 181 7.28 21.85 1.28
N ARG A 182 7.46 21.97 -0.02
CA ARG A 182 7.04 20.97 -1.00
C ARG A 182 8.24 20.58 -1.86
N GLU A 183 8.92 19.51 -1.46
CA GLU A 183 10.05 18.92 -2.15
C GLU A 183 9.57 17.82 -3.10
N ILE A 184 9.93 17.88 -4.37
CA ILE A 184 9.58 16.85 -5.35
C ILE A 184 10.80 16.19 -5.94
N HIS A 185 10.65 14.89 -6.24
CA HIS A 185 11.60 14.11 -7.01
C HIS A 185 10.88 13.45 -8.17
N LYS A 186 11.39 13.63 -9.37
CA LYS A 186 10.89 13.00 -10.60
C LYS A 186 11.95 12.09 -11.18
N LYS A 187 11.58 10.85 -11.52
CA LYS A 187 12.46 9.93 -12.22
C LYS A 187 12.62 10.38 -13.66
N ASP A 188 13.86 10.52 -14.09
CA ASP A 188 14.23 10.81 -15.48
C ASP A 188 15.24 9.74 -15.92
N LYS A 189 14.74 8.76 -16.66
CA LYS A 189 15.48 7.53 -16.99
C LYS A 189 15.93 6.82 -15.70
N ASN A 190 17.24 6.75 -15.44
CA ASN A 190 17.83 6.11 -14.25
C ASN A 190 18.18 7.11 -13.12
N ASN A 191 17.90 8.40 -13.30
CA ASN A 191 18.24 9.44 -12.35
C ASN A 191 17.00 10.07 -11.73
N TRP A 192 17.17 10.66 -10.56
CA TRP A 192 16.14 11.43 -9.87
C TRP A 192 16.47 12.92 -9.88
N LYS A 193 15.55 13.74 -10.41
CA LYS A 193 15.66 15.20 -10.41
C LYS A 193 14.86 15.76 -9.25
N LYS A 194 15.54 16.47 -8.35
CA LYS A 194 14.96 17.18 -7.22
C LYS A 194 14.58 18.61 -7.58
N SER A 195 13.43 19.08 -7.13
CA SER A 195 13.02 20.49 -7.18
C SER A 195 11.99 20.80 -6.11
N PHE A 196 11.50 22.05 -6.06
CA PHE A 196 10.50 22.51 -5.09
C PHE A 196 9.28 23.04 -5.81
N LEU A 197 8.10 22.90 -5.17
CA LEU A 197 6.86 23.52 -5.62
C LEU A 197 6.51 24.71 -4.73
N GLN A 198 5.78 25.66 -5.30
CA GLN A 198 5.13 26.73 -4.54
C GLN A 198 4.12 26.12 -3.56
N PRO A 199 3.88 26.73 -2.39
CA PRO A 199 2.90 26.27 -1.40
C PRO A 199 1.48 26.18 -1.97
#